data_7181a4447242f5a78f391dc6a8907565
#
_entry.id   7181a4447242f5a78f391dc6a8907565
#
_cell.length_a   1.000
_cell.length_b   1.000
_cell.length_c   1.000
_cell.angle_alpha   90.00
_cell.angle_beta   90.00
_cell.angle_gamma   90.00
#
_symmetry.space_group_name_H-M   'P 1'
#
loop_
_entity.id
_entity.type
_entity.pdbx_description
1 polymer ?
#
loop_
_entity_poly.entity_id
_entity_poly.type
_entity_poly.pdbx_seq_one_letter_code
_entity_poly.pdbx_strand_id
1 'polypeptide(L)'
;MIDKILIETIKSNFTEAIRVILANKVRTLLTALGIIFGVAAVITMLAIGKGAEREILSQLELVGVNNILITPIPDEPDENNSEDEEDTGASETIRFSKGLDLLDIASIQNIPTIKQISPEIIMETYMIKKGRQSSVKLIGVTNSFFETSNVNIGQGKNFTEAQAINAQPVCIIGEKVEKKLFTGESAIGKQIKVKDVWLKVIGIIEEKLISETAQENLGIRDLNQDIYVPIQTFLVRYKNRKIIVDQEMPQGMFIINGGSNGPKKRTPRGNYHQIDRLTVQVHNSNELKSTAEVISKMLKRKHNGMMDFEITIPINLLKQQQKTKQIFNIV
;
A
#
# COMPACT_ATOMS: atom_id res chain seq x y z
N MET A 1 -8.61 -64.65 35.10
CA MET A 1 -9.64 -64.44 36.13
C MET A 1 -9.69 -62.96 36.57
N ILE A 2 -8.57 -62.32 36.78
CA ILE A 2 -8.46 -60.93 37.24
C ILE A 2 -9.10 -59.91 36.21
N ASP A 3 -8.92 -60.14 34.90
CA ASP A 3 -9.48 -59.24 33.90
C ASP A 3 -11.02 -59.22 33.84
N LYS A 4 -11.66 -60.38 34.14
CA LYS A 4 -13.13 -60.46 34.13
C LYS A 4 -13.75 -59.74 35.31
N ILE A 5 -13.12 -59.81 36.50
CA ILE A 5 -13.56 -59.12 37.71
C ILE A 5 -13.36 -57.60 37.51
N LEU A 6 -12.25 -57.19 36.90
CA LEU A 6 -11.96 -55.77 36.63
C LEU A 6 -13.00 -55.14 35.68
N ILE A 7 -13.38 -55.89 34.64
CA ILE A 7 -14.38 -55.43 33.66
C ILE A 7 -15.78 -55.32 34.30
N GLU A 8 -16.18 -56.30 35.14
CA GLU A 8 -17.45 -56.23 35.85
C GLU A 8 -17.50 -55.09 36.86
N THR A 9 -16.40 -54.85 37.58
CA THR A 9 -16.30 -53.73 38.51
C THR A 9 -16.38 -52.38 37.81
N ILE A 10 -15.70 -52.21 36.67
CA ILE A 10 -15.77 -50.99 35.83
C ILE A 10 -17.20 -50.79 35.35
N LYS A 11 -17.87 -51.84 34.86
CA LYS A 11 -19.25 -51.77 34.35
C LYS A 11 -20.25 -51.42 35.46
N SER A 12 -20.08 -51.97 36.67
CA SER A 12 -20.92 -51.65 37.84
C SER A 12 -20.74 -50.19 38.25
N ASN A 13 -19.49 -49.74 38.42
CA ASN A 13 -19.16 -48.35 38.79
C ASN A 13 -19.67 -47.33 37.72
N PHE A 14 -19.59 -47.67 36.45
CA PHE A 14 -20.12 -46.83 35.37
C PHE A 14 -21.65 -46.72 35.42
N THR A 15 -22.34 -47.83 35.70
CA THR A 15 -23.81 -47.83 35.83
C THR A 15 -24.27 -47.02 37.06
N GLU A 16 -23.56 -47.13 38.19
CA GLU A 16 -23.82 -46.31 39.36
C GLU A 16 -23.54 -44.84 39.14
N ALA A 17 -22.44 -44.50 38.46
CA ALA A 17 -22.12 -43.11 38.11
C ALA A 17 -23.23 -42.48 37.28
N ILE A 18 -23.76 -43.19 36.27
CA ILE A 18 -24.88 -42.70 35.45
C ILE A 18 -26.14 -42.49 36.31
N ARG A 19 -26.42 -43.40 37.27
CA ARG A 19 -27.58 -43.29 38.15
C ARG A 19 -27.50 -42.08 39.06
N VAL A 20 -26.31 -41.77 39.62
CA VAL A 20 -26.06 -40.56 40.44
C VAL A 20 -26.21 -39.29 39.63
N ILE A 21 -25.72 -39.27 38.40
CA ILE A 21 -25.88 -38.14 37.44
C ILE A 21 -27.36 -37.86 37.16
N LEU A 22 -28.15 -38.92 36.89
CA LEU A 22 -29.57 -38.81 36.61
C LEU A 22 -30.41 -38.45 37.85
N ALA A 23 -29.93 -38.79 39.06
CA ALA A 23 -30.62 -38.43 40.31
C ALA A 23 -30.52 -36.93 40.64
N ASN A 24 -29.44 -36.23 40.22
CA ASN A 24 -29.19 -34.82 40.49
C ASN A 24 -29.05 -33.97 39.17
N LYS A 25 -30.03 -34.09 38.28
CA LYS A 25 -29.99 -33.51 36.92
C LYS A 25 -29.60 -32.04 36.87
N VAL A 26 -30.13 -31.20 37.76
CA VAL A 26 -29.88 -29.75 37.74
C VAL A 26 -28.44 -29.42 38.14
N ARG A 27 -27.89 -30.15 39.16
CA ARG A 27 -26.52 -29.91 39.62
C ARG A 27 -25.51 -30.36 38.56
N THR A 28 -25.71 -31.53 37.97
CA THR A 28 -24.85 -32.06 36.91
C THR A 28 -24.93 -31.20 35.62
N LEU A 29 -26.12 -30.71 35.29
CA LEU A 29 -26.28 -29.78 34.12
C LEU A 29 -25.53 -28.47 34.35
N LEU A 30 -25.65 -27.88 35.56
CA LEU A 30 -24.93 -26.63 35.89
C LEU A 30 -23.42 -26.78 35.89
N THR A 31 -22.90 -27.90 36.45
CA THR A 31 -21.45 -28.16 36.44
C THR A 31 -20.93 -28.45 35.05
N ALA A 32 -21.66 -29.25 34.25
CA ALA A 32 -21.32 -29.51 32.86
C ALA A 32 -21.35 -28.21 32.01
N LEU A 33 -22.36 -27.38 32.22
CA LEU A 33 -22.48 -26.09 31.55
C LEU A 33 -21.30 -25.15 31.85
N GLY A 34 -20.88 -25.10 33.14
CA GLY A 34 -19.71 -24.34 33.55
C GLY A 34 -18.41 -24.80 32.88
N ILE A 35 -18.19 -26.11 32.77
CA ILE A 35 -17.03 -26.67 32.08
C ILE A 35 -17.10 -26.38 30.57
N ILE A 36 -18.27 -26.58 29.95
CA ILE A 36 -18.48 -26.32 28.53
C ILE A 36 -18.18 -24.85 28.19
N PHE A 37 -18.74 -23.91 28.99
CA PHE A 37 -18.48 -22.48 28.77
C PHE A 37 -17.01 -22.11 29.02
N GLY A 38 -16.38 -22.68 30.04
CA GLY A 38 -14.96 -22.44 30.31
C GLY A 38 -14.07 -22.91 29.15
N VAL A 39 -14.28 -24.10 28.65
CA VAL A 39 -13.52 -24.66 27.52
C VAL A 39 -13.84 -23.88 26.22
N ALA A 40 -15.12 -23.59 25.97
CA ALA A 40 -15.54 -22.84 24.80
C ALA A 40 -14.92 -21.43 24.76
N ALA A 41 -14.86 -20.75 25.93
CA ALA A 41 -14.21 -19.42 26.01
C ALA A 41 -12.72 -19.48 25.65
N VAL A 42 -11.98 -20.49 26.18
CA VAL A 42 -10.56 -20.68 25.87
C VAL A 42 -10.34 -21.00 24.38
N ILE A 43 -11.15 -21.89 23.80
CA ILE A 43 -11.05 -22.25 22.38
C ILE A 43 -11.34 -21.04 21.51
N THR A 44 -12.37 -20.26 21.85
CA THR A 44 -12.74 -19.06 21.11
C THR A 44 -11.64 -18.01 21.15
N MET A 45 -11.04 -17.78 22.33
CA MET A 45 -9.92 -16.86 22.50
C MET A 45 -8.70 -17.28 21.66
N LEU A 46 -8.34 -18.57 21.67
CA LEU A 46 -7.25 -19.09 20.85
C LEU A 46 -7.55 -19.00 19.34
N ALA A 47 -8.80 -19.25 18.94
CA ALA A 47 -9.22 -19.15 17.55
C ALA A 47 -9.13 -17.71 17.04
N ILE A 48 -9.59 -16.73 17.83
CA ILE A 48 -9.48 -15.28 17.51
C ILE A 48 -8.01 -14.88 17.43
N GLY A 49 -7.17 -15.33 18.39
CA GLY A 49 -5.74 -15.03 18.40
C GLY A 49 -5.03 -15.54 17.14
N LYS A 50 -5.26 -16.80 16.75
CA LYS A 50 -4.71 -17.39 15.53
C LYS A 50 -5.26 -16.74 14.24
N GLY A 51 -6.54 -16.35 14.25
CA GLY A 51 -7.13 -15.60 13.14
C GLY A 51 -6.46 -14.25 12.93
N ALA A 52 -6.26 -13.50 14.01
CA ALA A 52 -5.57 -12.21 13.98
C ALA A 52 -4.10 -12.34 13.53
N GLU A 53 -3.39 -13.39 13.96
CA GLU A 53 -2.02 -13.66 13.53
C GLU A 53 -1.94 -13.92 12.02
N ARG A 54 -2.83 -14.77 11.49
CA ARG A 54 -2.90 -15.04 10.04
C ARG A 54 -3.22 -13.79 9.23
N GLU A 55 -4.14 -12.97 9.71
CA GLU A 55 -4.48 -11.70 9.06
C GLU A 55 -3.26 -10.77 9.01
N ILE A 56 -2.50 -10.64 10.10
CA ILE A 56 -1.28 -9.84 10.13
C ILE A 56 -0.22 -10.39 9.17
N LEU A 57 -0.04 -11.71 9.11
CA LEU A 57 0.91 -12.33 8.18
C LEU A 57 0.50 -12.10 6.73
N SER A 58 -0.78 -12.20 6.41
CA SER A 58 -1.28 -11.91 5.06
C SER A 58 -1.06 -10.45 4.66
N GLN A 59 -1.24 -9.50 5.59
CA GLN A 59 -0.92 -8.09 5.37
C GLN A 59 0.58 -7.85 5.14
N LEU A 60 1.46 -8.58 5.84
CA LEU A 60 2.91 -8.54 5.60
C LEU A 60 3.29 -9.01 4.21
N GLU A 61 2.67 -10.07 3.72
CA GLU A 61 2.90 -10.59 2.37
C GLU A 61 2.45 -9.60 1.29
N LEU A 62 1.39 -8.81 1.55
CA LEU A 62 0.89 -7.80 0.62
C LEU A 62 1.86 -6.63 0.43
N VAL A 63 2.52 -6.21 1.49
CA VAL A 63 3.43 -5.03 1.48
C VAL A 63 4.83 -5.42 1.05
N GLY A 64 5.21 -6.70 1.22
CA GLY A 64 6.57 -7.18 1.10
C GLY A 64 7.41 -6.87 2.36
N VAL A 65 8.01 -7.90 2.91
CA VAL A 65 8.68 -7.86 4.23
C VAL A 65 9.89 -6.93 4.25
N ASN A 66 10.52 -6.73 3.09
CA ASN A 66 11.79 -6.00 2.95
C ASN A 66 11.63 -4.68 2.20
N ASN A 67 10.45 -4.08 2.22
CA ASN A 67 10.17 -2.86 1.48
C ASN A 67 10.27 -1.61 2.36
N ILE A 68 10.87 -0.56 1.80
CA ILE A 68 10.85 0.82 2.28
C ILE A 68 9.94 1.59 1.34
N LEU A 69 8.95 2.25 1.88
CA LEU A 69 8.01 3.06 1.11
C LEU A 69 8.38 4.53 1.27
N ILE A 70 8.50 5.22 0.15
CA ILE A 70 8.77 6.67 0.09
C ILE A 70 7.60 7.32 -0.63
N THR A 71 6.92 8.22 0.05
CA THR A 71 5.78 8.97 -0.49
C THR A 71 6.10 10.46 -0.43
N PRO A 72 5.75 11.22 -1.47
CA PRO A 72 5.89 12.67 -1.44
C PRO A 72 4.90 13.28 -0.44
N ILE A 73 5.33 14.35 0.22
CA ILE A 73 4.47 15.20 1.05
C ILE A 73 4.07 16.37 0.14
N PRO A 74 2.79 16.51 -0.25
CA PRO A 74 2.33 17.69 -0.98
C PRO A 74 2.56 18.96 -0.14
N ASP A 75 2.94 20.06 -0.77
CA ASP A 75 2.94 21.36 -0.10
C ASP A 75 1.49 21.73 0.24
N GLU A 76 1.08 21.50 1.46
CA GLU A 76 -0.15 22.08 1.98
C GLU A 76 0.06 23.60 2.11
N PRO A 77 -0.89 24.43 1.67
CA PRO A 77 -0.86 25.83 2.01
C PRO A 77 -0.99 25.94 3.53
N ASP A 78 0.05 26.45 4.19
CA ASP A 78 0.00 26.78 5.61
C ASP A 78 -1.15 27.76 5.84
N GLU A 79 -2.35 27.26 6.17
CA GLU A 79 -3.48 28.09 6.58
C GLU A 79 -3.27 28.77 7.94
N ASN A 80 -2.24 28.35 8.70
CA ASN A 80 -2.01 28.80 10.07
C ASN A 80 -0.92 29.86 10.27
N ASN A 81 -0.22 30.31 9.20
CA ASN A 81 0.82 31.36 9.32
C ASN A 81 0.34 32.73 8.83
N SER A 82 -0.93 33.08 9.03
CA SER A 82 -1.48 34.38 8.64
C SER A 82 -1.67 35.37 9.81
N GLU A 83 -1.32 35.02 11.02
CA GLU A 83 -1.39 35.96 12.16
C GLU A 83 -0.09 35.81 13.00
N ASP A 84 0.67 36.92 13.11
CA ASP A 84 1.78 37.15 14.06
C ASP A 84 3.21 36.73 13.63
N GLU A 85 3.70 37.14 12.45
CA GLU A 85 5.14 37.40 12.34
C GLU A 85 5.41 38.88 12.02
N GLU A 86 5.71 39.66 13.07
CA GLU A 86 6.30 40.96 12.96
C GLU A 86 7.60 40.91 12.15
N ASP A 87 7.68 41.79 11.18
CA ASP A 87 8.78 42.18 10.32
C ASP A 87 10.17 42.15 10.98
N THR A 88 10.78 40.97 11.06
CA THR A 88 12.22 40.85 11.22
C THR A 88 12.82 40.60 9.84
N GLY A 89 13.40 41.63 9.23
CA GLY A 89 13.93 41.70 7.87
C GLY A 89 15.03 40.70 7.52
N ALA A 90 14.86 39.44 7.83
CA ALA A 90 15.61 38.33 7.30
C ALA A 90 14.89 37.82 6.05
N SER A 91 15.42 38.12 4.88
CA SER A 91 15.02 37.52 3.62
C SER A 91 15.07 36.01 3.77
N GLU A 92 13.92 35.40 4.10
CA GLU A 92 13.79 33.94 4.03
C GLU A 92 14.02 33.53 2.58
N THR A 93 15.17 32.96 2.32
CA THR A 93 15.46 32.29 1.06
C THR A 93 14.48 31.13 0.93
N ILE A 94 13.43 31.34 0.10
CA ILE A 94 12.45 30.29 -0.22
C ILE A 94 13.24 29.12 -0.77
N ARG A 95 13.44 28.09 0.03
CA ARG A 95 14.11 26.87 -0.39
C ARG A 95 13.17 26.16 -1.35
N PHE A 96 13.61 25.95 -2.58
CA PHE A 96 12.86 25.23 -3.57
C PHE A 96 13.28 23.77 -3.60
N SER A 97 12.33 22.86 -3.44
CA SER A 97 12.54 21.43 -3.72
C SER A 97 12.18 21.11 -5.16
N LYS A 98 12.94 20.20 -5.77
CA LYS A 98 12.62 19.64 -7.08
C LYS A 98 11.51 18.58 -7.03
N GLY A 99 11.15 18.13 -5.84
CA GLY A 99 10.28 16.98 -5.65
C GLY A 99 10.92 15.64 -6.00
N LEU A 100 10.22 14.56 -5.68
CA LEU A 100 10.64 13.20 -6.06
C LEU A 100 10.55 13.03 -7.57
N ASP A 101 11.69 12.67 -8.20
CA ASP A 101 11.80 12.47 -9.63
C ASP A 101 12.49 11.14 -10.01
N LEU A 102 12.49 10.80 -11.29
CA LEU A 102 13.16 9.60 -11.80
C LEU A 102 14.69 9.63 -11.64
N LEU A 103 15.31 10.82 -11.49
CA LEU A 103 16.76 10.94 -11.24
C LEU A 103 17.13 10.53 -9.81
N ASP A 104 16.18 10.64 -8.88
CA ASP A 104 16.37 10.15 -7.52
C ASP A 104 16.47 8.63 -7.49
N ILE A 105 15.69 7.94 -8.33
CA ILE A 105 15.75 6.50 -8.48
C ILE A 105 17.15 6.05 -8.88
N ALA A 106 17.73 6.69 -9.90
CA ALA A 106 19.07 6.36 -10.38
C ALA A 106 20.13 6.50 -9.27
N SER A 107 19.95 7.48 -8.39
CA SER A 107 20.84 7.69 -7.25
C SER A 107 20.63 6.66 -6.13
N ILE A 108 19.40 6.30 -5.84
CA ILE A 108 19.03 5.31 -4.83
C ILE A 108 19.51 3.92 -5.28
N GLN A 109 19.36 3.58 -6.56
CA GLN A 109 19.73 2.27 -7.11
C GLN A 109 21.21 1.92 -6.93
N ASN A 110 22.08 2.92 -6.76
CA ASN A 110 23.51 2.70 -6.52
C ASN A 110 23.84 2.27 -5.08
N ILE A 111 22.87 2.19 -4.18
CA ILE A 111 23.09 1.74 -2.79
C ILE A 111 23.16 0.21 -2.77
N PRO A 112 24.27 -0.42 -2.30
CA PRO A 112 24.48 -1.86 -2.41
C PRO A 112 23.47 -2.74 -1.68
N THR A 113 22.78 -2.21 -0.66
CA THR A 113 21.76 -2.94 0.11
C THR A 113 20.44 -3.08 -0.64
N ILE A 114 20.27 -2.37 -1.75
CA ILE A 114 19.01 -2.33 -2.50
C ILE A 114 18.98 -3.45 -3.53
N LYS A 115 17.93 -4.25 -3.48
CA LYS A 115 17.68 -5.32 -4.45
C LYS A 115 17.01 -4.77 -5.71
N GLN A 116 15.94 -4.00 -5.55
CA GLN A 116 15.21 -3.40 -6.66
C GLN A 116 14.35 -2.22 -6.21
N ILE A 117 13.96 -1.40 -7.18
CA ILE A 117 13.18 -0.19 -6.96
C ILE A 117 11.97 -0.20 -7.87
N SER A 118 10.83 0.21 -7.34
CA SER A 118 9.58 0.31 -8.07
C SER A 118 8.95 1.70 -7.88
N PRO A 119 9.12 2.61 -8.84
CA PRO A 119 8.39 3.87 -8.87
C PRO A 119 6.96 3.66 -9.36
N GLU A 120 6.03 4.45 -8.82
CA GLU A 120 4.65 4.49 -9.22
C GLU A 120 4.21 5.94 -9.46
N ILE A 121 3.55 6.17 -10.60
CA ILE A 121 2.87 7.43 -10.91
C ILE A 121 1.38 7.15 -10.97
N ILE A 122 0.59 7.83 -10.16
CA ILE A 122 -0.83 7.55 -9.97
C ILE A 122 -1.66 8.68 -10.57
N MET A 123 -2.66 8.32 -11.35
CA MET A 123 -3.64 9.26 -11.89
C MET A 123 -5.06 8.71 -11.76
N GLU A 124 -5.92 9.43 -11.08
CA GLU A 124 -7.34 9.14 -11.10
C GLU A 124 -7.92 9.61 -12.44
N THR A 125 -8.62 8.71 -13.11
CA THR A 125 -9.15 8.93 -14.43
C THR A 125 -10.39 8.08 -14.68
N TYR A 126 -10.85 8.06 -15.92
CA TYR A 126 -11.95 7.22 -16.34
C TYR A 126 -11.56 6.33 -17.51
N MET A 127 -12.17 5.17 -17.57
CA MET A 127 -12.10 4.27 -18.70
C MET A 127 -13.45 4.22 -19.42
N ILE A 128 -13.40 4.05 -20.73
CA ILE A 128 -14.60 3.93 -21.58
C ILE A 128 -14.55 2.62 -22.37
N LYS A 129 -15.62 1.85 -22.29
CA LYS A 129 -15.83 0.68 -23.14
C LYS A 129 -17.31 0.50 -23.46
N LYS A 130 -17.64 0.28 -24.76
CA LYS A 130 -19.03 0.12 -25.23
C LYS A 130 -19.99 1.18 -24.70
N GLY A 131 -19.55 2.48 -24.64
CA GLY A 131 -20.36 3.60 -24.16
C GLY A 131 -20.52 3.69 -22.62
N ARG A 132 -19.95 2.78 -21.84
CA ARG A 132 -19.94 2.83 -20.38
C ARG A 132 -18.66 3.49 -19.89
N GLN A 133 -18.79 4.47 -19.02
CA GLN A 133 -17.68 5.14 -18.34
C GLN A 133 -17.59 4.63 -16.90
N SER A 134 -16.37 4.35 -16.43
CA SER A 134 -16.10 3.96 -15.05
C SER A 134 -14.86 4.67 -14.54
N SER A 135 -14.89 5.15 -13.31
CA SER A 135 -13.70 5.69 -12.64
C SER A 135 -12.72 4.57 -12.36
N VAL A 136 -11.43 4.84 -12.62
CA VAL A 136 -10.30 3.93 -12.38
C VAL A 136 -9.07 4.72 -12.00
N LYS A 137 -8.10 4.05 -11.39
CA LYS A 137 -6.76 4.58 -11.21
C LYS A 137 -5.84 4.02 -12.30
N LEU A 138 -5.18 4.90 -13.00
CA LEU A 138 -4.14 4.55 -13.97
C LEU A 138 -2.80 4.70 -13.28
N ILE A 139 -2.01 3.62 -13.28
CA ILE A 139 -0.74 3.54 -12.58
C ILE A 139 0.38 3.30 -13.59
N GLY A 140 1.31 4.25 -13.66
CA GLY A 140 2.57 4.08 -14.39
C GLY A 140 3.58 3.33 -13.54
N VAL A 141 4.01 2.15 -13.98
CA VAL A 141 4.89 1.25 -13.21
C VAL A 141 6.06 0.74 -14.04
N THR A 142 7.08 0.23 -13.37
CA THR A 142 8.16 -0.58 -13.97
C THR A 142 7.86 -2.06 -13.81
N ASN A 143 8.59 -2.93 -14.51
CA ASN A 143 8.41 -4.38 -14.38
C ASN A 143 8.67 -4.88 -12.96
N SER A 144 9.56 -4.22 -12.22
CA SER A 144 9.87 -4.53 -10.82
C SER A 144 8.68 -4.35 -9.87
N PHE A 145 7.65 -3.60 -10.28
CA PHE A 145 6.45 -3.39 -9.47
C PHE A 145 5.77 -4.70 -9.07
N PHE A 146 5.59 -5.61 -10.03
CA PHE A 146 4.86 -6.86 -9.79
C PHE A 146 5.59 -7.77 -8.81
N GLU A 147 6.92 -7.81 -8.86
CA GLU A 147 7.74 -8.57 -7.93
C GLU A 147 7.80 -7.90 -6.55
N THR A 148 8.04 -6.57 -6.52
CA THR A 148 8.18 -5.80 -5.28
C THR A 148 6.89 -5.79 -4.47
N SER A 149 5.73 -5.69 -5.16
CA SER A 149 4.40 -5.70 -4.54
C SER A 149 3.82 -7.11 -4.42
N ASN A 150 4.61 -8.15 -4.75
CA ASN A 150 4.18 -9.55 -4.73
C ASN A 150 2.86 -9.77 -5.47
N VAL A 151 2.71 -9.17 -6.65
CA VAL A 151 1.52 -9.26 -7.51
C VAL A 151 1.77 -10.22 -8.64
N ASN A 152 1.02 -11.30 -8.69
CA ASN A 152 1.09 -12.28 -9.76
C ASN A 152 0.21 -11.88 -10.95
N ILE A 153 0.64 -12.24 -12.13
CA ILE A 153 -0.17 -12.13 -13.34
C ILE A 153 -0.90 -13.47 -13.53
N GLY A 154 -2.22 -13.45 -13.30
CA GLY A 154 -3.06 -14.64 -13.40
C GLY A 154 -3.29 -15.09 -14.83
N GLN A 155 -3.41 -14.12 -15.76
CA GLN A 155 -3.63 -14.40 -17.19
C GLN A 155 -2.79 -13.42 -18.03
N GLY A 156 -2.25 -13.91 -19.15
CA GLY A 156 -1.44 -13.11 -20.07
C GLY A 156 0.03 -13.06 -19.70
N LYS A 157 0.67 -11.90 -19.91
CA LYS A 157 2.12 -11.70 -19.72
C LYS A 157 2.41 -10.34 -19.12
N ASN A 158 3.59 -10.22 -18.48
CA ASN A 158 4.13 -8.94 -18.04
C ASN A 158 4.59 -8.11 -19.25
N PHE A 159 4.87 -6.82 -19.01
CA PHE A 159 5.46 -5.95 -20.02
C PHE A 159 6.82 -6.51 -20.48
N THR A 160 7.04 -6.52 -21.78
CA THR A 160 8.38 -6.76 -22.30
C THR A 160 9.23 -5.49 -22.16
N GLU A 161 10.54 -5.65 -22.06
CA GLU A 161 11.45 -4.51 -21.96
C GLU A 161 11.31 -3.56 -23.15
N ALA A 162 11.15 -4.10 -24.38
CA ALA A 162 10.88 -3.32 -25.56
C ALA A 162 9.58 -2.51 -25.48
N GLN A 163 8.53 -3.07 -24.89
CA GLN A 163 7.26 -2.34 -24.69
C GLN A 163 7.41 -1.21 -23.68
N ALA A 164 8.17 -1.44 -22.62
CA ALA A 164 8.42 -0.44 -21.59
C ALA A 164 9.28 0.71 -22.12
N ILE A 165 10.39 0.43 -22.79
CA ILE A 165 11.30 1.45 -23.34
C ILE A 165 10.64 2.28 -24.43
N ASN A 166 9.92 1.62 -25.37
CA ASN A 166 9.28 2.29 -26.51
C ASN A 166 7.93 2.94 -26.19
N ALA A 167 7.55 3.06 -24.92
CA ALA A 167 6.28 3.64 -24.48
C ALA A 167 5.06 3.11 -25.27
N GLN A 168 5.01 1.79 -25.48
CA GLN A 168 3.91 1.16 -26.23
C GLN A 168 2.59 1.27 -25.45
N PRO A 169 1.44 1.48 -26.12
CA PRO A 169 0.14 1.63 -25.48
C PRO A 169 -0.43 0.26 -25.09
N VAL A 170 0.21 -0.39 -24.11
CA VAL A 170 -0.19 -1.66 -23.53
C VAL A 170 -0.53 -1.47 -22.06
N CYS A 171 -1.44 -2.33 -21.55
CA CYS A 171 -1.80 -2.30 -20.13
C CYS A 171 -2.02 -3.70 -19.55
N ILE A 172 -1.84 -3.79 -18.25
CA ILE A 172 -2.26 -4.91 -17.41
C ILE A 172 -3.40 -4.37 -16.54
N ILE A 173 -4.47 -5.12 -16.38
CA ILE A 173 -5.66 -4.68 -15.66
C ILE A 173 -5.88 -5.52 -14.39
N GLY A 174 -6.49 -4.90 -13.39
CA GLY A 174 -6.97 -5.59 -12.21
C GLY A 174 -8.17 -6.50 -12.52
N GLU A 175 -8.35 -7.54 -11.74
CA GLU A 175 -9.45 -8.50 -11.97
C GLU A 175 -10.84 -7.86 -11.86
N LYS A 176 -11.03 -6.91 -10.91
CA LYS A 176 -12.31 -6.19 -10.81
C LYS A 176 -12.58 -5.30 -12.03
N VAL A 177 -11.53 -4.79 -12.68
CA VAL A 177 -11.64 -4.05 -13.95
C VAL A 177 -12.08 -5.00 -15.07
N GLU A 178 -11.51 -6.20 -15.13
CA GLU A 178 -11.94 -7.22 -16.09
C GLU A 178 -13.40 -7.57 -15.90
N LYS A 179 -13.81 -7.92 -14.69
CA LYS A 179 -15.21 -8.29 -14.36
C LYS A 179 -16.19 -7.17 -14.74
N LYS A 180 -15.83 -5.89 -14.53
CA LYS A 180 -16.67 -4.74 -14.88
C LYS A 180 -16.80 -4.51 -16.41
N LEU A 181 -15.72 -4.71 -17.16
CA LEU A 181 -15.67 -4.35 -18.58
C LEU A 181 -15.96 -5.52 -19.51
N PHE A 182 -15.56 -6.74 -19.15
CA PHE A 182 -15.51 -7.88 -20.06
C PHE A 182 -16.38 -9.04 -19.57
N THR A 183 -17.60 -8.74 -19.13
CA THR A 183 -18.56 -9.74 -18.66
C THR A 183 -18.67 -10.91 -19.67
N GLY A 184 -18.07 -12.06 -19.32
CA GLY A 184 -18.13 -13.28 -20.16
C GLY A 184 -17.17 -13.34 -21.35
N GLU A 185 -16.30 -12.35 -21.54
CA GLU A 185 -15.33 -12.35 -22.65
C GLU A 185 -13.91 -12.16 -22.11
N SER A 186 -12.91 -12.86 -22.67
CA SER A 186 -11.49 -12.60 -22.33
C SER A 186 -11.10 -11.17 -22.67
N ALA A 187 -10.44 -10.49 -21.73
CA ALA A 187 -9.94 -9.14 -21.92
C ALA A 187 -8.63 -9.09 -22.71
N ILE A 188 -7.85 -10.19 -22.69
CA ILE A 188 -6.52 -10.24 -23.31
C ILE A 188 -6.59 -9.99 -24.81
N GLY A 189 -5.72 -9.14 -25.31
CA GLY A 189 -5.64 -8.75 -26.71
C GLY A 189 -6.63 -7.67 -27.15
N LYS A 190 -7.65 -7.37 -26.33
CA LYS A 190 -8.65 -6.32 -26.64
C LYS A 190 -8.14 -4.95 -26.25
N GLN A 191 -8.77 -3.91 -26.80
CA GLN A 191 -8.44 -2.52 -26.51
C GLN A 191 -9.47 -1.90 -25.57
N ILE A 192 -8.99 -1.07 -24.65
CA ILE A 192 -9.77 -0.22 -23.76
C ILE A 192 -9.35 1.22 -23.95
N LYS A 193 -10.28 2.15 -23.88
CA LYS A 193 -9.97 3.59 -23.92
C LYS A 193 -9.87 4.10 -22.48
N VAL A 194 -8.69 4.57 -22.09
CA VAL A 194 -8.45 5.19 -20.81
C VAL A 194 -8.17 6.67 -21.06
N LYS A 195 -9.05 7.56 -20.59
CA LYS A 195 -9.07 8.96 -20.97
C LYS A 195 -9.08 9.09 -22.51
N ASP A 196 -8.00 9.57 -23.10
CA ASP A 196 -7.89 9.81 -24.54
C ASP A 196 -7.03 8.77 -25.28
N VAL A 197 -6.46 7.81 -24.57
CA VAL A 197 -5.52 6.82 -25.10
C VAL A 197 -6.15 5.43 -25.19
N TRP A 198 -5.98 4.79 -26.35
CA TRP A 198 -6.33 3.38 -26.53
C TRP A 198 -5.18 2.50 -26.06
N LEU A 199 -5.47 1.63 -25.10
CA LEU A 199 -4.52 0.67 -24.53
C LEU A 199 -4.91 -0.74 -24.88
N LYS A 200 -3.94 -1.56 -25.30
CA LYS A 200 -4.13 -3.01 -25.53
C LYS A 200 -3.88 -3.77 -24.23
N VAL A 201 -4.85 -4.55 -23.81
CA VAL A 201 -4.72 -5.41 -22.61
C VAL A 201 -3.82 -6.60 -22.95
N ILE A 202 -2.74 -6.77 -22.19
CA ILE A 202 -1.78 -7.88 -22.39
C ILE A 202 -1.74 -8.85 -21.22
N GLY A 203 -2.27 -8.44 -20.05
CA GLY A 203 -2.31 -9.27 -18.87
C GLY A 203 -3.40 -8.83 -17.89
N ILE A 204 -3.72 -9.72 -16.97
CA ILE A 204 -4.68 -9.52 -15.88
C ILE A 204 -3.99 -9.98 -14.61
N ILE A 205 -3.96 -9.16 -13.56
CA ILE A 205 -3.41 -9.56 -12.28
C ILE A 205 -4.34 -10.57 -11.60
N GLU A 206 -3.74 -11.47 -10.83
CA GLU A 206 -4.48 -12.37 -9.96
C GLU A 206 -5.20 -11.58 -8.86
N GLU A 207 -6.42 -12.01 -8.50
CA GLU A 207 -7.20 -11.35 -7.47
C GLU A 207 -6.45 -11.37 -6.15
N LYS A 208 -6.26 -10.19 -5.56
CA LYS A 208 -5.63 -10.03 -4.27
C LYS A 208 -6.67 -9.53 -3.27
N LEU A 209 -6.97 -10.35 -2.27
CA LEU A 209 -7.87 -9.96 -1.19
C LEU A 209 -7.13 -9.02 -0.26
N ILE A 210 -7.48 -7.76 -0.28
CA ILE A 210 -6.93 -6.72 0.60
C ILE A 210 -8.04 -6.31 1.54
N SER A 211 -7.83 -6.50 2.85
CA SER A 211 -8.79 -6.10 3.87
C SER A 211 -8.86 -4.57 3.97
N GLU A 212 -10.03 -4.04 4.35
CA GLU A 212 -10.22 -2.60 4.58
C GLU A 212 -9.24 -2.09 5.65
N THR A 213 -8.99 -2.88 6.68
CA THR A 213 -7.99 -2.58 7.73
C THR A 213 -6.56 -2.48 7.19
N ALA A 214 -6.19 -3.27 6.18
CA ALA A 214 -4.88 -3.15 5.53
C ALA A 214 -4.79 -1.87 4.68
N GLN A 215 -5.86 -1.48 4.03
CA GLN A 215 -5.93 -0.25 3.25
C GLN A 215 -5.74 0.99 4.15
N GLU A 216 -6.47 1.06 5.26
CA GLU A 216 -6.41 2.19 6.19
C GLU A 216 -5.08 2.28 6.96
N ASN A 217 -4.60 1.14 7.51
CA ASN A 217 -3.44 1.16 8.39
C ASN A 217 -2.09 1.19 7.64
N LEU A 218 -2.03 0.66 6.44
CA LEU A 218 -0.78 0.51 5.66
C LEU A 218 -0.77 1.39 4.40
N GLY A 219 -1.84 2.13 4.13
CA GLY A 219 -1.97 2.92 2.91
C GLY A 219 -1.91 2.08 1.62
N ILE A 220 -2.28 0.79 1.71
CA ILE A 220 -2.31 -0.10 0.55
C ILE A 220 -3.62 0.13 -0.19
N ARG A 221 -3.55 0.45 -1.47
CA ARG A 221 -4.75 0.58 -2.31
C ARG A 221 -5.28 -0.77 -2.80
N ASP A 222 -6.53 -0.82 -3.22
CA ASP A 222 -7.11 -2.00 -3.86
C ASP A 222 -6.57 -2.18 -5.28
N LEU A 223 -5.53 -2.99 -5.41
CA LEU A 223 -4.83 -3.27 -6.67
C LEU A 223 -5.74 -3.87 -7.75
N ASN A 224 -6.85 -4.51 -7.36
CA ASN A 224 -7.77 -5.16 -8.29
C ASN A 224 -8.58 -4.16 -9.13
N GLN A 225 -8.64 -2.88 -8.73
CA GLN A 225 -9.39 -1.84 -9.44
C GLN A 225 -8.50 -0.94 -10.32
N ASP A 226 -7.21 -1.21 -10.36
CA ASP A 226 -6.23 -0.38 -11.05
C ASP A 226 -5.96 -0.86 -12.49
N ILE A 227 -5.48 0.06 -13.32
CA ILE A 227 -4.94 -0.22 -14.66
C ILE A 227 -3.46 0.15 -14.64
N TYR A 228 -2.61 -0.80 -14.99
CA TYR A 228 -1.16 -0.65 -14.99
C TYR A 228 -0.65 -0.43 -16.40
N VAL A 229 0.23 0.55 -16.58
CA VAL A 229 0.91 0.84 -17.84
C VAL A 229 2.42 1.01 -17.60
N PRO A 230 3.27 0.77 -18.58
CA PRO A 230 4.68 1.09 -18.43
C PRO A 230 4.88 2.56 -18.08
N ILE A 231 5.79 2.86 -17.17
CA ILE A 231 6.01 4.24 -16.67
C ILE A 231 6.33 5.21 -17.82
N GLN A 232 7.07 4.77 -18.84
CA GLN A 232 7.36 5.59 -20.03
C GLN A 232 6.10 5.87 -20.84
N THR A 233 5.19 4.88 -20.97
CA THR A 233 3.89 5.07 -21.62
C THR A 233 3.06 6.12 -20.89
N PHE A 234 3.09 6.09 -19.56
CA PHE A 234 2.40 7.07 -18.73
C PHE A 234 2.94 8.49 -18.98
N LEU A 235 4.26 8.68 -18.91
CA LEU A 235 4.91 9.99 -19.05
C LEU A 235 4.75 10.60 -20.45
N VAL A 236 4.77 9.76 -21.50
CA VAL A 236 4.68 10.23 -22.89
C VAL A 236 3.24 10.50 -23.31
N ARG A 237 2.27 9.66 -22.87
CA ARG A 237 0.90 9.69 -23.41
C ARG A 237 -0.13 10.35 -22.51
N TYR A 238 0.17 10.52 -21.22
CA TYR A 238 -0.78 11.10 -20.27
C TYR A 238 -0.28 12.41 -19.68
N LYS A 239 0.50 12.38 -18.64
CA LYS A 239 0.95 13.61 -17.95
C LYS A 239 2.35 13.39 -17.33
N ASN A 240 3.29 14.27 -17.71
CA ASN A 240 4.56 14.39 -17.01
C ASN A 240 4.54 15.67 -16.18
N ARG A 241 4.36 15.56 -14.87
CA ARG A 241 4.27 16.69 -13.94
C ARG A 241 5.55 17.51 -13.90
N LYS A 242 6.72 16.90 -14.09
CA LYS A 242 8.00 17.60 -14.12
C LYS A 242 8.07 18.65 -15.24
N ILE A 243 7.63 18.29 -16.46
CA ILE A 243 7.64 19.22 -17.60
C ILE A 243 6.68 20.38 -17.36
N ILE A 244 5.53 20.14 -16.73
CA ILE A 244 4.53 21.17 -16.46
C ILE A 244 5.06 22.17 -15.44
N VAL A 245 5.72 21.69 -14.38
CA VAL A 245 6.33 22.56 -13.37
C VAL A 245 7.42 23.44 -13.98
N ASP A 246 8.26 22.90 -14.85
CA ASP A 246 9.31 23.67 -15.55
C ASP A 246 8.74 24.76 -16.48
N GLN A 247 7.53 24.54 -17.02
CA GLN A 247 6.83 25.54 -17.86
C GLN A 247 6.10 26.62 -17.04
N GLU A 248 5.65 26.30 -15.84
CA GLU A 248 4.94 27.24 -14.95
C GLU A 248 5.90 28.09 -14.12
N MET A 249 7.20 27.79 -14.10
CA MET A 249 8.20 28.67 -13.52
C MET A 249 8.50 29.81 -14.49
N PRO A 250 8.16 31.06 -14.15
CA PRO A 250 8.57 32.19 -14.97
C PRO A 250 10.10 32.26 -14.97
N GLN A 251 10.72 31.97 -16.11
CA GLN A 251 12.12 32.30 -16.33
C GLN A 251 12.26 33.82 -16.19
N GLY A 252 12.89 34.23 -15.07
CA GLY A 252 13.33 35.62 -14.92
C GLY A 252 12.19 36.62 -14.73
N MET A 253 11.54 36.63 -13.59
CA MET A 253 10.84 37.82 -13.14
C MET A 253 11.89 38.81 -12.61
N PHE A 254 12.46 39.60 -13.52
CA PHE A 254 13.04 40.90 -13.14
C PHE A 254 11.91 41.69 -12.50
N ILE A 255 11.98 41.89 -11.19
CA ILE A 255 11.08 42.78 -10.47
C ILE A 255 11.43 44.19 -10.92
N ILE A 256 10.73 44.70 -11.96
CA ILE A 256 10.66 46.13 -12.21
C ILE A 256 9.79 46.70 -11.09
N ASN A 257 10.41 47.47 -10.24
CA ASN A 257 9.87 48.19 -9.08
C ASN A 257 8.71 49.08 -9.55
N GLY A 258 7.47 48.68 -9.32
CA GLY A 258 6.27 49.46 -9.59
C GLY A 258 5.22 49.11 -8.55
N GLY A 259 5.04 49.98 -7.56
CA GLY A 259 4.26 49.76 -6.34
C GLY A 259 2.84 49.27 -6.55
N SER A 260 2.55 48.20 -5.92
CA SER A 260 1.21 47.81 -5.51
C SER A 260 1.35 46.92 -4.26
N ASN A 261 1.16 47.52 -3.09
CA ASN A 261 1.11 46.83 -1.80
C ASN A 261 -0.20 46.05 -1.67
N GLY A 262 -0.24 44.86 -2.22
CA GLY A 262 -1.23 43.86 -1.85
C GLY A 262 -0.51 42.57 -1.48
N PRO A 263 -0.91 41.85 -0.41
CA PRO A 263 -0.32 40.55 -0.12
C PRO A 263 -0.59 39.63 -1.33
N LYS A 264 0.51 39.27 -2.02
CA LYS A 264 0.42 38.28 -3.11
C LYS A 264 -0.04 36.97 -2.50
N LYS A 265 -1.32 36.62 -2.67
CA LYS A 265 -1.81 35.27 -2.39
C LYS A 265 -0.89 34.29 -3.14
N ARG A 266 -0.10 33.52 -2.37
CA ARG A 266 0.63 32.38 -2.92
C ARG A 266 -0.41 31.43 -3.46
N THR A 267 -0.47 31.24 -4.75
CA THR A 267 -1.27 30.15 -5.34
C THR A 267 -0.69 28.84 -4.82
N PRO A 268 -1.51 27.95 -4.26
CA PRO A 268 -1.03 26.64 -3.81
C PRO A 268 -0.35 25.97 -4.98
N ARG A 269 0.93 25.64 -4.85
CA ARG A 269 1.63 24.84 -5.86
C ARG A 269 1.01 23.45 -5.76
N GLY A 270 0.33 23.00 -6.78
CA GLY A 270 -0.16 21.64 -6.88
C GLY A 270 0.98 20.62 -6.73
N ASN A 271 0.65 19.35 -6.61
CA ASN A 271 1.65 18.28 -6.48
C ASN A 271 2.64 18.33 -7.66
N TYR A 272 3.88 18.79 -7.39
CA TYR A 272 4.97 18.94 -8.35
C TYR A 272 5.86 17.69 -8.42
N HIS A 273 5.66 16.73 -7.53
CA HIS A 273 6.39 15.46 -7.54
C HIS A 273 6.05 14.67 -8.82
N GLN A 274 7.09 14.18 -9.50
CA GLN A 274 6.90 13.34 -10.68
C GLN A 274 6.39 11.97 -10.31
N ILE A 275 6.80 11.46 -9.13
CA ILE A 275 6.49 10.14 -8.60
C ILE A 275 5.56 10.30 -7.40
N ASP A 276 4.50 9.49 -7.32
CA ASP A 276 3.56 9.47 -6.20
C ASP A 276 3.93 8.45 -5.12
N ARG A 277 4.69 7.43 -5.51
CA ARG A 277 5.15 6.39 -4.59
C ARG A 277 6.41 5.76 -5.13
N LEU A 278 7.36 5.53 -4.24
CA LEU A 278 8.58 4.82 -4.54
C LEU A 278 8.75 3.70 -3.54
N THR A 279 8.70 2.46 -4.01
CA THR A 279 8.94 1.28 -3.19
C THR A 279 10.36 0.79 -3.43
N VAL A 280 11.16 0.72 -2.38
CA VAL A 280 12.54 0.25 -2.41
C VAL A 280 12.63 -1.07 -1.67
N GLN A 281 12.99 -2.14 -2.37
CA GLN A 281 13.19 -3.46 -1.77
C GLN A 281 14.66 -3.66 -1.42
N VAL A 282 14.91 -4.07 -0.17
CA VAL A 282 16.26 -4.36 0.34
C VAL A 282 16.53 -5.87 0.30
N HIS A 283 17.80 -6.28 0.23
CA HIS A 283 18.16 -7.70 0.28
C HIS A 283 17.79 -8.34 1.62
N ASN A 284 18.08 -7.67 2.74
CA ASN A 284 17.87 -8.20 4.10
C ASN A 284 17.00 -7.28 4.95
N SER A 285 16.06 -7.86 5.69
CA SER A 285 15.19 -7.09 6.61
C SER A 285 15.96 -6.34 7.70
N ASN A 286 17.13 -6.84 8.10
CA ASN A 286 17.96 -6.21 9.14
C ASN A 286 18.57 -4.88 8.69
N GLU A 287 18.68 -4.67 7.38
CA GLU A 287 19.28 -3.48 6.77
C GLU A 287 18.24 -2.39 6.45
N LEU A 288 16.93 -2.67 6.67
CA LEU A 288 15.84 -1.73 6.36
C LEU A 288 16.03 -0.36 7.00
N LYS A 289 16.32 -0.33 8.31
CA LYS A 289 16.45 0.92 9.05
C LYS A 289 17.66 1.72 8.60
N SER A 290 18.83 1.08 8.50
CA SER A 290 20.06 1.74 8.05
C SER A 290 19.96 2.23 6.61
N THR A 291 19.36 1.43 5.72
CA THR A 291 19.12 1.82 4.33
C THR A 291 18.15 2.99 4.22
N ALA A 292 17.06 2.98 5.00
CA ALA A 292 16.10 4.09 5.06
C ALA A 292 16.76 5.40 5.53
N GLU A 293 17.64 5.35 6.53
CA GLU A 293 18.40 6.51 6.99
C GLU A 293 19.36 7.06 5.92
N VAL A 294 20.03 6.17 5.17
CA VAL A 294 20.91 6.56 4.06
C VAL A 294 20.09 7.23 2.96
N ILE A 295 18.98 6.64 2.57
CA ILE A 295 18.06 7.21 1.55
C ILE A 295 17.56 8.59 2.00
N SER A 296 17.11 8.72 3.25
CA SER A 296 16.63 9.97 3.83
C SER A 296 17.68 11.09 3.75
N LYS A 297 18.91 10.80 4.18
CA LYS A 297 20.01 11.78 4.12
C LYS A 297 20.38 12.16 2.69
N MET A 298 20.34 11.20 1.77
CA MET A 298 20.65 11.42 0.35
C MET A 298 19.57 12.29 -0.31
N LEU A 299 18.29 11.95 -0.15
CA LEU A 299 17.18 12.71 -0.70
C LEU A 299 17.13 14.14 -0.11
N LYS A 300 17.25 14.27 1.22
CA LYS A 300 17.32 15.58 1.88
C LYS A 300 18.40 16.48 1.29
N ARG A 301 19.60 15.93 1.02
CA ARG A 301 20.69 16.69 0.38
C ARG A 301 20.36 17.09 -1.05
N LYS A 302 19.73 16.18 -1.84
CA LYS A 302 19.33 16.45 -3.22
C LYS A 302 18.17 17.45 -3.32
N HIS A 303 17.30 17.48 -2.33
CA HIS A 303 16.16 18.38 -2.24
C HIS A 303 16.49 19.68 -1.46
N ASN A 304 17.76 20.11 -1.49
CA ASN A 304 18.24 21.36 -0.89
C ASN A 304 17.93 21.48 0.62
N GLY A 305 17.90 20.38 1.33
CA GLY A 305 17.61 20.31 2.76
C GLY A 305 16.13 20.24 3.12
N MET A 306 15.23 20.27 2.12
CA MET A 306 13.79 20.12 2.32
C MET A 306 13.42 18.67 2.63
N MET A 307 12.38 18.50 3.46
CA MET A 307 11.78 17.21 3.80
C MET A 307 10.39 17.16 3.15
N ASP A 308 10.38 17.03 1.83
CA ASP A 308 9.18 16.95 0.99
C ASP A 308 8.76 15.50 0.69
N PHE A 309 9.27 14.57 1.46
CA PHE A 309 8.97 13.14 1.37
C PHE A 309 8.88 12.51 2.76
N GLU A 310 8.09 11.47 2.87
CA GLU A 310 7.97 10.60 4.03
C GLU A 310 8.54 9.22 3.73
N ILE A 311 9.27 8.64 4.67
CA ILE A 311 9.80 7.28 4.57
C ILE A 311 9.11 6.39 5.60
N THR A 312 8.37 5.41 5.11
CA THR A 312 7.65 4.45 5.94
C THR A 312 8.25 3.06 5.76
N ILE A 313 8.51 2.37 6.87
CA ILE A 313 8.93 0.97 6.90
C ILE A 313 7.75 0.15 7.41
N PRO A 314 6.97 -0.51 6.53
CA PRO A 314 5.71 -1.15 6.88
C PRO A 314 5.84 -2.24 7.96
N ILE A 315 6.93 -2.99 7.97
CA ILE A 315 7.18 -4.03 8.97
C ILE A 315 7.27 -3.45 10.40
N ASN A 316 7.74 -2.23 10.56
CA ASN A 316 7.82 -1.59 11.88
C ASN A 316 6.43 -1.20 12.40
N LEU A 317 5.55 -0.73 11.53
CA LEU A 317 4.14 -0.44 11.88
C LEU A 317 3.43 -1.70 12.37
N LEU A 318 3.62 -2.82 11.67
CA LEU A 318 3.01 -4.10 12.04
C LEU A 318 3.58 -4.65 13.36
N LYS A 319 4.89 -4.55 13.58
CA LYS A 319 5.51 -4.90 14.88
C LYS A 319 4.97 -4.05 16.03
N GLN A 320 4.73 -2.77 15.79
CA GLN A 320 4.15 -1.88 16.79
C GLN A 320 2.70 -2.26 17.11
N GLN A 321 1.89 -2.55 16.10
CA GLN A 321 0.52 -3.04 16.28
C GLN A 321 0.48 -4.37 17.04
N GLN A 322 1.38 -5.31 16.73
CA GLN A 322 1.49 -6.57 17.45
C GLN A 322 1.80 -6.37 18.93
N LYS A 323 2.77 -5.51 19.25
CA LYS A 323 3.10 -5.17 20.65
C LYS A 323 1.91 -4.58 21.40
N THR A 324 1.18 -3.68 20.77
CA THR A 324 -0.02 -3.06 21.33
C THR A 324 -1.09 -4.12 21.63
N LYS A 325 -1.36 -5.03 20.67
CA LYS A 325 -2.31 -6.14 20.87
C LYS A 325 -1.89 -7.11 21.97
N GLN A 326 -0.58 -7.42 22.08
CA GLN A 326 -0.06 -8.26 23.16
C GLN A 326 -0.32 -7.64 24.55
N ILE A 327 -0.14 -6.32 24.68
CA ILE A 327 -0.41 -5.62 25.93
C ILE A 327 -1.89 -5.71 26.28
N PHE A 328 -2.80 -5.55 25.32
CA PHE A 328 -4.25 -5.70 25.55
C PHE A 328 -4.69 -7.13 25.88
N ASN A 329 -3.95 -8.16 25.42
CA ASN A 329 -4.28 -9.56 25.71
C ASN A 329 -3.73 -10.04 27.07
N ILE A 330 -2.91 -9.26 27.77
CA ILE A 330 -2.35 -9.56 29.09
C ILE A 330 -3.24 -8.97 30.20
N VAL A 331 -4.09 -8.02 29.89
CA VAL A 331 -5.10 -7.45 30.80
C VAL A 331 -6.42 -8.21 30.71
#